data_db781a59906c260085d0bc864adbabae
#
_entry.id   db781a59906c260085d0bc864adbabae
#
_cell.length_a   1.000
_cell.length_b   1.000
_cell.length_c   1.000
_cell.angle_alpha   90.00
_cell.angle_beta   90.00
_cell.angle_gamma   90.00
#
_symmetry.space_group_name_H-M   'P 1'
#
loop_
_entity.id
_entity.type
_entity.pdbx_description
1 polymer ?
#
loop_
_entity_poly.entity_id
_entity_poly.type
_entity_poly.pdbx_seq_one_letter_code
_entity_poly.pdbx_strand_id
1 'polypeptide(L)'
;MIKTKEKLYFAYGSNMNLNQMAFRCPDAEVVESVRLEGYRLAFRTNGGGNGVATILPEEGSYVDGVLWRISERDEQHLDHYEGFPFLYGKEPVTVTNQDGVRREIMAYTMNSPYKDKP
;
A
#
# COMPACT_ATOMS: atom_id res chain seq x y z
N MET A 1 31.10 -0.96 0.73
CA MET A 1 30.02 -1.83 0.26
C MET A 1 28.75 -1.03 0.01
N ILE A 2 28.19 -1.18 -1.17
CA ILE A 2 26.98 -0.46 -1.50
C ILE A 2 25.80 -1.28 -1.01
N LYS A 3 25.00 -0.68 -0.14
CA LYS A 3 23.78 -1.32 0.31
C LYS A 3 22.72 -1.16 -0.78
N THR A 4 22.05 -2.26 -1.08
CA THR A 4 20.86 -2.20 -1.91
C THR A 4 19.82 -1.35 -1.18
N LYS A 5 19.23 -0.41 -1.89
CA LYS A 5 18.18 0.40 -1.30
C LYS A 5 16.95 -0.46 -1.08
N GLU A 6 16.56 -0.55 0.17
CA GLU A 6 15.34 -1.24 0.55
C GLU A 6 14.29 -0.21 0.94
N LYS A 7 13.05 -0.49 0.62
CA LYS A 7 11.94 0.36 0.98
C LYS A 7 10.90 -0.42 1.74
N LEU A 8 10.23 0.26 2.63
CA LEU A 8 9.10 -0.30 3.36
C LEU A 8 7.81 0.15 2.70
N TYR A 9 6.88 -0.77 2.58
CA TYR A 9 5.64 -0.58 1.85
C TYR A 9 4.48 -1.15 2.67
N PHE A 10 3.43 -0.35 2.83
CA PHE A 10 2.21 -0.77 3.51
C PHE A 10 1.24 -1.34 2.48
N ALA A 11 0.98 -2.64 2.59
CA ALA A 11 0.06 -3.33 1.70
C ALA A 11 -1.29 -3.50 2.38
N TYR A 12 -2.32 -3.05 1.68
CA TYR A 12 -3.70 -3.32 2.05
C TYR A 12 -4.42 -3.83 0.81
N GLY A 13 -5.61 -4.41 0.98
CA GLY A 13 -6.31 -4.98 -0.15
C GLY A 13 -5.60 -6.22 -0.70
N SER A 14 -5.55 -6.38 -2.02
CA SER A 14 -5.00 -7.58 -2.64
C SER A 14 -3.52 -7.80 -2.39
N ASN A 15 -2.76 -6.74 -2.13
CA ASN A 15 -1.33 -6.86 -1.88
C ASN A 15 -1.00 -7.41 -0.50
N MET A 16 -2.02 -7.67 0.33
CA MET A 16 -1.81 -8.46 1.55
C MET A 16 -1.65 -9.94 1.24
N ASN A 17 -2.10 -10.40 0.09
CA ASN A 17 -2.04 -11.82 -0.29
C ASN A 17 -0.60 -12.22 -0.61
N LEU A 18 -0.06 -13.18 0.14
CA LEU A 18 1.33 -13.60 0.00
C LEU A 18 1.63 -14.18 -1.37
N ASN A 19 0.71 -14.96 -1.94
CA ASN A 19 0.93 -15.57 -3.24
C ASN A 19 0.99 -14.53 -4.36
N GLN A 20 0.12 -13.53 -4.30
CA GLN A 20 0.12 -12.47 -5.29
C GLN A 20 1.36 -11.59 -5.18
N MET A 21 1.78 -11.30 -3.95
CA MET A 21 3.00 -10.53 -3.75
C MET A 21 4.24 -11.29 -4.24
N ALA A 22 4.31 -12.58 -4.01
CA ALA A 22 5.43 -13.38 -4.49
C ALA A 22 5.53 -13.33 -6.01
N PHE A 23 4.40 -13.28 -6.69
CA PHE A 23 4.36 -13.19 -8.14
C PHE A 23 4.77 -11.80 -8.66
N ARG A 24 4.23 -10.74 -8.04
CA ARG A 24 4.49 -9.35 -8.46
C ARG A 24 5.86 -8.86 -8.05
N CYS A 25 6.29 -9.27 -6.86
CA CYS A 25 7.49 -8.74 -6.21
C CYS A 25 8.32 -9.89 -5.66
N PRO A 26 9.12 -10.54 -6.51
CA PRO A 26 9.88 -11.72 -6.07
C PRO A 26 10.87 -11.47 -4.93
N ASP A 27 11.33 -10.22 -4.79
CA ASP A 27 12.30 -9.87 -3.77
C ASP A 27 11.65 -9.43 -2.46
N ALA A 28 10.32 -9.36 -2.42
CA ALA A 28 9.62 -8.81 -1.25
C ALA A 28 9.62 -9.77 -0.08
N GLU A 29 9.73 -9.21 1.12
CA GLU A 29 9.69 -9.98 2.36
C GLU A 29 8.68 -9.36 3.32
N VAL A 30 7.88 -10.20 3.95
CA VAL A 30 6.96 -9.76 5.00
C VAL A 30 7.80 -9.37 6.22
N VAL A 31 7.54 -8.17 6.74
CA VAL A 31 8.17 -7.73 7.99
C VAL A 31 7.24 -8.05 9.17
N GLU A 32 6.01 -7.54 9.12
CA GLU A 32 5.05 -7.73 10.22
C GLU A 32 3.68 -7.23 9.81
N SER A 33 2.68 -7.60 10.61
CA SER A 33 1.35 -7.03 10.51
C SER A 33 1.33 -5.68 11.20
N VAL A 34 0.66 -4.70 10.59
CA VAL A 34 0.59 -3.35 11.13
C VAL A 34 -0.82 -2.79 10.94
N ARG A 35 -1.09 -1.69 11.64
CA ARG A 35 -2.38 -1.01 11.57
C ARG A 35 -2.17 0.47 11.24
N LEU A 36 -2.98 0.96 10.33
CA LEU A 36 -3.01 2.37 9.97
C LEU A 36 -4.26 2.99 10.61
N GLU A 37 -4.07 3.79 11.64
CA GLU A 37 -5.16 4.46 12.32
C GLU A 37 -5.49 5.79 11.66
N GLY A 38 -6.76 6.18 11.76
CA GLY A 38 -7.22 7.44 11.17
C GLY A 38 -7.57 7.34 9.70
N TYR A 39 -7.73 6.12 9.19
CA TYR A 39 -8.10 5.86 7.81
C TYR A 39 -9.13 4.75 7.75
N ARG A 40 -9.86 4.70 6.66
CA ARG A 40 -10.76 3.58 6.34
C ARG A 40 -10.48 3.04 4.95
N LEU A 41 -10.78 1.78 4.76
CA LEU A 41 -10.72 1.17 3.44
C LEU A 41 -11.92 1.61 2.62
N ALA A 42 -11.70 1.95 1.37
CA ALA A 42 -12.75 2.37 0.46
C ALA A 42 -12.56 1.68 -0.88
N PHE A 43 -13.65 1.51 -1.60
CA PHE A 43 -13.62 0.93 -2.94
C PHE A 43 -14.17 1.95 -3.92
N ARG A 44 -13.43 2.18 -5.00
CA ARG A 44 -13.78 3.17 -6.03
C ARG A 44 -13.71 2.51 -7.39
N THR A 45 -14.44 3.04 -8.34
CA THR A 45 -14.34 2.56 -9.71
C THR A 45 -13.10 3.16 -10.37
N ASN A 46 -12.42 2.36 -11.16
CA ASN A 46 -11.23 2.80 -11.91
C ASN A 46 -11.57 3.34 -13.29
N GLY A 47 -12.87 3.56 -13.58
CA GLY A 47 -13.31 3.99 -14.90
C GLY A 47 -13.61 2.85 -15.85
N GLY A 48 -13.17 1.63 -15.53
CA GLY A 48 -13.45 0.43 -16.31
C GLY A 48 -14.54 -0.45 -15.72
N GLY A 49 -15.24 0.02 -14.71
CA GLY A 49 -16.31 -0.72 -14.07
C GLY A 49 -15.89 -1.63 -12.94
N ASN A 50 -14.59 -1.77 -12.70
CA ASN A 50 -14.05 -2.61 -11.62
C ASN A 50 -13.80 -1.77 -10.38
N GLY A 51 -14.19 -2.31 -9.22
CA GLY A 51 -13.87 -1.69 -7.95
C GLY A 51 -12.42 -1.92 -7.58
N VAL A 52 -11.75 -0.88 -7.13
CA VAL A 52 -10.36 -0.98 -6.63
C VAL A 52 -10.30 -0.37 -5.26
N ALA A 53 -9.40 -0.90 -4.43
CA ALA A 53 -9.26 -0.47 -3.05
C ALA A 53 -8.40 0.76 -2.93
N THR A 54 -8.77 1.65 -2.02
CA THR A 54 -7.93 2.76 -1.60
C THR A 54 -8.21 3.02 -0.12
N ILE A 55 -7.47 3.96 0.47
CA ILE A 55 -7.68 4.38 1.84
C ILE A 55 -8.03 5.85 1.87
N LEU A 56 -8.93 6.21 2.76
CA LEU A 56 -9.40 7.59 2.94
C LEU A 56 -9.30 7.97 4.41
N PRO A 57 -8.93 9.22 4.71
CA PRO A 57 -8.89 9.66 6.10
C PRO A 57 -10.26 9.53 6.76
N GLU A 58 -10.27 8.97 7.96
CA GLU A 58 -11.48 8.89 8.78
C GLU A 58 -11.09 8.69 10.23
N GLU A 59 -11.34 9.73 11.04
CA GLU A 59 -11.03 9.68 12.46
C GLU A 59 -11.81 8.55 13.13
N GLY A 60 -11.14 7.77 13.97
CA GLY A 60 -11.76 6.68 14.69
C GLY A 60 -11.79 5.36 13.95
N SER A 61 -11.40 5.35 12.69
CA SER A 61 -11.31 4.13 11.89
C SER A 61 -9.87 3.67 11.78
N TYR A 62 -9.68 2.46 11.26
CA TYR A 62 -8.34 1.93 11.00
C TYR A 62 -8.37 0.93 9.85
N VAL A 63 -7.19 0.69 9.29
CA VAL A 63 -7.00 -0.29 8.22
C VAL A 63 -5.88 -1.23 8.65
N ASP A 64 -6.16 -2.52 8.69
CA ASP A 64 -5.13 -3.53 8.94
C ASP A 64 -4.43 -3.87 7.63
N GLY A 65 -3.14 -4.09 7.71
CA GLY A 65 -2.36 -4.45 6.55
C GLY A 65 -1.04 -5.11 6.93
N VAL A 66 -0.18 -5.23 5.94
CA VAL A 66 1.10 -5.92 6.08
C VAL A 66 2.21 -4.96 5.69
N LEU A 67 3.25 -4.93 6.49
CA LEU A 67 4.46 -4.18 6.20
C LEU A 67 5.41 -5.09 5.43
N TRP A 68 5.78 -4.65 4.24
CA TRP A 68 6.70 -5.38 3.35
C TRP A 68 8.00 -4.62 3.20
N ARG A 69 9.09 -5.36 3.11
CA ARG A 69 10.37 -4.83 2.64
C ARG A 69 10.45 -5.19 1.16
N ILE A 70 10.64 -4.18 0.31
CA ILE A 70 10.70 -4.37 -1.13
C ILE A 70 11.98 -3.79 -1.70
N SER A 71 12.41 -4.33 -2.85
CA SER A 71 13.54 -3.80 -3.60
C SER A 71 13.09 -2.70 -4.56
N GLU A 72 14.04 -1.98 -5.14
CA GLU A 72 13.72 -1.01 -6.20
C GLU A 72 13.01 -1.68 -7.38
N ARG A 73 13.45 -2.87 -7.74
CA ARG A 73 12.82 -3.61 -8.84
C ARG A 73 11.38 -3.96 -8.50
N ASP A 74 11.13 -4.37 -7.27
CA ASP A 74 9.77 -4.66 -6.80
C ASP A 74 8.90 -3.42 -6.86
N GLU A 75 9.44 -2.26 -6.47
CA GLU A 75 8.69 -1.02 -6.50
C GLU A 75 8.30 -0.66 -7.93
N GLN A 76 9.18 -0.90 -8.90
CA GLN A 76 8.85 -0.66 -10.31
C GLN A 76 7.70 -1.55 -10.78
N HIS A 77 7.69 -2.81 -10.35
CA HIS A 77 6.60 -3.72 -10.67
C HIS A 77 5.28 -3.26 -10.05
N LEU A 78 5.33 -2.83 -8.79
CA LEU A 78 4.14 -2.30 -8.10
C LEU A 78 3.65 -1.03 -8.77
N ASP A 79 4.55 -0.13 -9.14
CA ASP A 79 4.19 1.10 -9.84
C ASP A 79 3.39 0.79 -11.11
N HIS A 80 3.86 -0.18 -11.86
CA HIS A 80 3.18 -0.59 -13.08
C HIS A 80 1.80 -1.19 -12.78
N TYR A 81 1.74 -2.08 -11.79
CA TYR A 81 0.49 -2.73 -11.40
C TYR A 81 -0.53 -1.73 -10.90
N GLU A 82 -0.10 -0.75 -10.11
CA GLU A 82 -1.00 0.25 -9.52
C GLU A 82 -1.34 1.39 -10.48
N GLY A 83 -0.73 1.43 -11.66
CA GLY A 83 -0.94 2.53 -12.60
C GLY A 83 -0.37 3.84 -12.10
N PHE A 84 0.75 3.78 -11.37
CA PHE A 84 1.43 4.97 -10.87
C PHE A 84 2.09 5.72 -12.04
N PRO A 85 2.02 7.04 -12.10
CA PRO A 85 1.43 7.96 -11.11
C PRO A 85 -0.01 8.38 -11.42
N PHE A 86 -0.66 7.75 -12.37
CA PHE A 86 -1.96 8.23 -12.89
C PHE A 86 -3.14 7.76 -12.04
N LEU A 87 -3.34 6.47 -11.90
CA LEU A 87 -4.45 5.94 -11.12
C LEU A 87 -4.16 6.02 -9.62
N TYR A 88 -2.97 5.63 -9.22
CA TYR A 88 -2.52 5.71 -7.83
C TYR A 88 -1.30 6.61 -7.71
N GLY A 89 -1.23 7.33 -6.60
CA GLY A 89 -0.04 8.04 -6.17
C GLY A 89 0.58 7.33 -4.98
N LYS A 90 1.66 7.88 -4.48
CA LYS A 90 2.35 7.37 -3.29
C LYS A 90 2.26 8.40 -2.19
N GLU A 91 1.91 7.97 -0.98
CA GLU A 91 1.83 8.86 0.18
C GLU A 91 2.54 8.22 1.36
N PRO A 92 3.23 9.03 2.17
CA PRO A 92 3.73 8.54 3.45
C PRO A 92 2.58 8.36 4.42
N VAL A 93 2.57 7.23 5.11
CA VAL A 93 1.58 6.96 6.15
C VAL A 93 2.32 6.44 7.38
N THR A 94 1.75 6.68 8.56
CA THR A 94 2.33 6.19 9.80
C THR A 94 1.53 4.99 10.27
N VAL A 95 2.19 3.85 10.35
CA VAL A 95 1.58 2.60 10.80
C VAL A 95 2.10 2.22 12.18
N THR A 96 1.34 1.42 12.90
CA THR A 96 1.68 0.98 14.25
C THR A 96 1.68 -0.54 14.27
N ASN A 97 2.74 -1.14 14.84
CA ASN A 97 2.78 -2.59 15.01
C ASN A 97 2.14 -3.01 16.33
N GLN A 98 2.17 -4.31 16.59
CA GLN A 98 1.54 -4.86 17.81
C GLN A 98 2.20 -4.38 19.10
N ASP A 99 3.45 -3.97 19.02
CA ASP A 99 4.21 -3.47 20.18
C ASP A 99 4.05 -1.95 20.37
N GLY A 100 3.23 -1.31 19.54
CA GLY A 100 3.02 0.12 19.60
C GLY A 100 4.09 0.95 18.91
N VAL A 101 5.00 0.33 18.19
CA VAL A 101 6.05 1.04 17.47
C VAL A 101 5.47 1.62 16.18
N ARG A 102 5.74 2.91 15.97
CA ARG A 102 5.27 3.64 14.79
C ARG A 102 6.36 3.76 13.77
N ARG A 103 5.97 3.63 12.50
CA ARG A 103 6.88 3.82 11.37
C ARG A 103 6.18 4.59 10.27
N GLU A 104 6.90 5.52 9.66
CA GLU A 104 6.41 6.19 8.46
C GLU A 104 6.87 5.39 7.26
N ILE A 105 5.93 4.98 6.43
CA ILE A 105 6.20 4.14 5.26
C ILE A 105 5.35 4.58 4.09
N MET A 106 5.66 4.06 2.91
CA MET A 106 4.97 4.39 1.68
C MET A 106 3.73 3.52 1.50
N ALA A 107 2.64 4.13 1.04
CA ALA A 107 1.44 3.42 0.59
C ALA A 107 0.96 3.99 -0.73
N TYR A 108 0.36 3.16 -1.55
CA TYR A 108 -0.31 3.64 -2.76
C TYR A 108 -1.72 4.08 -2.39
N THR A 109 -2.11 5.27 -2.85
CA THR A 109 -3.44 5.79 -2.63
C THR A 109 -4.01 6.28 -3.96
N MET A 110 -5.31 6.08 -4.14
CA MET A 110 -5.95 6.47 -5.39
C MET A 110 -5.94 7.97 -5.57
N ASN A 111 -5.64 8.42 -6.78
CA ASN A 111 -5.60 9.84 -7.11
C ASN A 111 -7.01 10.39 -7.35
N SER A 112 -7.16 11.69 -7.08
CA SER A 112 -8.31 12.43 -7.56
C SER A 112 -8.23 12.52 -9.10
N PRO A 113 -9.34 12.41 -9.84
CA PRO A 113 -10.72 12.37 -9.34
C PRO A 113 -11.21 11.00 -8.90
N TYR A 114 -10.43 9.98 -9.06
CA TYR A 114 -10.88 8.61 -8.84
C TYR A 114 -11.29 8.35 -7.39
N LYS A 115 -10.52 8.89 -6.43
CA LYS A 115 -10.78 8.58 -5.03
C LYS A 115 -12.06 9.21 -4.48
N ASP A 116 -12.63 10.19 -5.19
CA ASP A 116 -13.83 10.88 -4.74
C ASP A 116 -15.09 10.30 -5.36
N LYS A 117 -14.97 9.26 -6.17
CA LYS A 117 -16.09 8.64 -6.88
C LYS A 117 -16.31 7.23 -6.40
N PRO A 118 -17.55 6.88 -6.07
CA PRO A 118 -17.88 5.51 -5.70
C PRO A 118 -17.63 4.54 -6.83
#